data_81c9bfd491b22c70997f4ee1c7470d18
#
_entry.id   81c9bfd491b22c70997f4ee1c7470d18
#
_cell.length_a   1.000
_cell.length_b   1.000
_cell.length_c   1.000
_cell.angle_alpha   90.00
_cell.angle_beta   90.00
_cell.angle_gamma   90.00
#
_symmetry.space_group_name_H-M   'P 1'
#
loop_
_entity.id
_entity.type
_entity.pdbx_description
1 polymer ?
#
loop_
_entity_poly.entity_id
_entity_poly.type
_entity_poly.pdbx_seq_one_letter_code
_entity_poly.pdbx_strand_id
1 'polypeptide(L)'
;MGSLKRRLEEVKRDRVTTYRILDLALDTARTEEEFQISGISIYTTEFTGADLKIRLNDKQNDLIPLKDRRMIMGAFSRIFITHTAQATKTAKLIFGLEDFSVEDT
;
A
#
# COMPACT_ATOMS: atom_id res chain seq x y z
N MET A 1 10.40 -33.22 -8.58
CA MET A 1 10.64 -32.02 -7.75
C MET A 1 10.75 -30.74 -8.53
N GLY A 2 11.32 -30.77 -9.73
CA GLY A 2 11.43 -29.58 -10.53
C GLY A 2 10.11 -28.92 -10.87
N SER A 3 9.08 -29.71 -11.11
CA SER A 3 7.77 -29.16 -11.46
C SER A 3 7.12 -28.46 -10.27
N LEU A 4 7.32 -28.97 -9.07
CA LEU A 4 6.78 -28.35 -7.88
C LEU A 4 7.45 -27.00 -7.61
N LYS A 5 8.75 -26.95 -7.78
CA LYS A 5 9.50 -25.71 -7.59
C LYS A 5 9.08 -24.64 -8.59
N ARG A 6 8.91 -25.03 -9.85
CA ARG A 6 8.43 -24.10 -10.87
C ARG A 6 7.05 -23.57 -10.52
N ARG A 7 6.19 -24.44 -10.04
CA ARG A 7 4.83 -24.06 -9.67
C ARG A 7 4.82 -23.04 -8.55
N LEU A 8 5.68 -23.21 -7.55
CA LEU A 8 5.81 -22.24 -6.48
C LEU A 8 6.22 -20.86 -6.99
N GLU A 9 7.17 -20.84 -7.91
CA GLU A 9 7.63 -19.57 -8.45
C GLU A 9 6.56 -18.89 -9.30
N GLU A 10 5.75 -19.62 -10.01
CA GLU A 10 4.66 -19.07 -10.76
C GLU A 10 3.61 -18.47 -9.83
N VAL A 11 3.30 -19.16 -8.75
CA VAL A 11 2.35 -18.64 -7.77
C VAL A 11 2.87 -17.38 -7.13
N LYS A 12 4.15 -17.34 -6.79
CA LYS A 12 4.75 -16.15 -6.22
C LYS A 12 4.66 -14.95 -7.15
N ARG A 13 4.83 -15.16 -8.45
CA ARG A 13 4.68 -14.09 -9.41
C ARG A 13 3.24 -13.62 -9.50
N ASP A 14 2.30 -14.55 -9.45
CA ASP A 14 0.90 -14.23 -9.52
C ASP A 14 0.42 -13.41 -8.33
N ARG A 15 1.08 -13.55 -7.19
CA ARG A 15 0.74 -12.76 -6.01
C ARG A 15 0.86 -11.27 -6.26
N VAL A 16 1.83 -10.86 -7.08
CA VAL A 16 2.03 -9.43 -7.36
C VAL A 16 0.94 -8.85 -8.23
N THR A 17 0.09 -9.70 -8.81
CA THR A 17 -1.04 -9.21 -9.59
C THR A 17 -2.29 -8.98 -8.73
N THR A 18 -2.27 -9.44 -7.49
CA THR A 18 -3.38 -9.22 -6.57
C THR A 18 -3.13 -7.90 -5.85
N TYR A 19 -3.93 -6.90 -6.16
CA TYR A 19 -3.71 -5.58 -5.63
C TYR A 19 -5.00 -4.80 -5.53
N ARG A 20 -4.92 -3.68 -4.83
CA ARG A 20 -6.03 -2.76 -4.65
C ARG A 20 -5.53 -1.34 -4.88
N ILE A 21 -6.34 -0.52 -5.54
CA ILE A 21 -5.97 0.86 -5.84
C ILE A 21 -6.85 1.79 -5.02
N LEU A 22 -6.23 2.75 -4.36
CA LEU A 22 -6.91 3.80 -3.64
C LEU A 22 -6.51 5.14 -4.25
N ASP A 23 -7.50 5.84 -4.81
CA ASP A 23 -7.29 7.18 -5.34
C ASP A 23 -7.66 8.19 -4.27
N LEU A 24 -6.71 9.05 -3.90
CA LEU A 24 -6.91 10.07 -2.89
C LEU A 24 -6.99 11.45 -3.51
N ALA A 25 -8.07 12.15 -3.23
CA ALA A 25 -8.14 13.59 -3.48
C ALA A 25 -7.60 14.27 -2.23
N LEU A 26 -6.63 15.16 -2.39
CA LEU A 26 -5.97 15.80 -1.25
C LEU A 26 -6.55 17.17 -0.91
N ASP A 27 -7.70 17.51 -1.48
CA ASP A 27 -8.33 18.81 -1.31
C ASP A 27 -8.70 19.11 0.15
N THR A 28 -9.12 18.08 0.86
CA THR A 28 -9.53 18.21 2.27
C THR A 28 -8.52 17.49 3.14
N ALA A 29 -8.03 18.16 4.18
CA ALA A 29 -7.05 17.56 5.08
C ALA A 29 -7.59 16.31 5.74
N ARG A 30 -6.70 15.34 5.95
CA ARG A 30 -6.98 14.13 6.74
C ARG A 30 -6.03 14.08 7.91
N THR A 31 -6.53 13.64 9.06
CA THR A 31 -5.70 13.46 10.24
C THR A 31 -5.95 12.06 10.77
N GLU A 32 -4.96 11.19 10.61
CA GLU A 32 -5.05 9.81 11.09
C GLU A 32 -6.33 9.11 10.64
N GLU A 33 -6.74 9.34 9.40
CA GLU A 33 -7.92 8.68 8.87
C GLU A 33 -7.60 7.20 8.63
N GLU A 34 -8.37 6.33 9.25
CA GLU A 34 -8.14 4.90 9.21
C GLU A 34 -8.78 4.26 7.98
N PHE A 35 -8.01 3.40 7.32
CA PHE A 35 -8.49 2.56 6.22
C PHE A 35 -8.23 1.10 6.56
N GLN A 36 -9.25 0.27 6.48
CA GLN A 36 -9.15 -1.16 6.76
C GLN A 36 -8.69 -1.89 5.51
N ILE A 37 -7.40 -1.85 5.27
CA ILE A 37 -6.79 -2.51 4.11
C ILE A 37 -5.62 -3.34 4.61
N SER A 38 -5.62 -4.62 4.25
CA SER A 38 -4.54 -5.53 4.58
C SER A 38 -3.69 -5.78 3.36
N GLY A 39 -2.39 -5.92 3.54
CA GLY A 39 -1.50 -6.18 2.43
C GLY A 39 -0.05 -6.32 2.86
N ILE A 40 0.84 -6.37 1.88
CA ILE A 40 2.28 -6.55 2.10
C ILE A 40 3.13 -5.50 1.44
N SER A 41 2.54 -4.62 0.64
CA SER A 41 3.30 -3.54 0.00
C SER A 41 2.38 -2.37 -0.32
N ILE A 42 2.98 -1.20 -0.38
CA ILE A 42 2.30 0.04 -0.77
C ILE A 42 3.18 0.75 -1.79
N TYR A 43 2.61 1.04 -2.94
CA TYR A 43 3.30 1.82 -3.97
C TYR A 43 2.55 3.12 -4.20
N THR A 44 3.25 4.23 -4.08
CA THR A 44 2.69 5.56 -4.29
C THR A 44 3.02 6.02 -5.71
N THR A 45 1.99 6.34 -6.47
CA THR A 45 2.17 6.82 -7.84
C THR A 45 1.20 7.96 -8.13
N GLU A 46 1.48 8.71 -9.19
CA GLU A 46 0.65 9.85 -9.58
C GLU A 46 0.40 10.83 -8.43
N PHE A 47 1.40 10.99 -7.56
CA PHE A 47 1.33 11.91 -6.44
C PHE A 47 1.74 13.31 -6.89
N THR A 48 0.77 14.21 -6.94
CA THR A 48 1.01 15.58 -7.39
C THR A 48 1.11 16.57 -6.23
N GLY A 49 0.80 16.13 -5.01
CA GLY A 49 0.87 16.98 -3.83
C GLY A 49 2.25 17.03 -3.21
N ALA A 50 2.35 17.74 -2.09
CA ALA A 50 3.59 17.93 -1.37
C ALA A 50 3.63 17.27 0.00
N ASP A 51 2.47 16.90 0.54
CA ASP A 51 2.39 16.37 1.90
C ASP A 51 1.46 15.16 1.92
N LEU A 52 2.01 14.01 2.26
CA LEU A 52 1.24 12.79 2.43
C LEU A 52 2.04 11.84 3.32
N LYS A 53 1.45 11.41 4.40
CA LYS A 53 2.10 10.51 5.35
C LYS A 53 1.19 9.35 5.66
N ILE A 54 1.80 8.20 5.93
CA ILE A 54 1.06 6.99 6.26
C ILE A 54 1.63 6.37 7.52
N ARG A 55 0.75 5.78 8.30
CA ARG A 55 1.13 5.03 9.49
C ARG A 55 0.52 3.64 9.38
N LEU A 56 1.29 2.63 9.68
CA LEU A 56 0.85 1.24 9.50
C LEU A 56 0.49 0.62 10.84
N ASN A 57 -0.60 -0.12 10.85
CA ASN A 57 -1.04 -1.01 11.93
C ASN A 57 -1.43 -0.31 13.24
N ASP A 58 -0.54 0.45 13.85
CA ASP A 58 -0.74 1.00 15.19
C ASP A 58 -0.43 2.48 15.18
N LYS A 59 -1.25 3.26 15.87
CA LYS A 59 -1.04 4.71 15.99
C LYS A 59 0.23 5.08 16.73
N GLN A 60 0.87 4.11 17.39
CA GLN A 60 2.15 4.34 18.05
C GLN A 60 3.33 4.20 17.11
N ASN A 61 3.13 3.66 15.93
CA ASN A 61 4.19 3.58 14.94
C ASN A 61 4.45 4.96 14.33
N ASP A 62 5.65 5.14 13.79
CA ASP A 62 6.02 6.41 13.18
C ASP A 62 5.27 6.64 11.86
N LEU A 63 5.03 7.91 11.56
CA LEU A 63 4.50 8.31 10.27
C LEU A 63 5.58 8.20 9.21
N ILE A 64 5.23 7.61 8.07
CA ILE A 64 6.15 7.45 6.95
C ILE A 64 5.74 8.46 5.86
N PRO A 65 6.61 9.42 5.52
CA PRO A 65 6.28 10.34 4.43
C PRO A 65 6.29 9.60 3.10
N LEU A 66 5.27 9.84 2.30
CA LEU A 66 5.15 9.24 0.98
C LEU A 66 5.65 10.22 -0.07
N LYS A 67 6.22 9.66 -1.13
CA LYS A 67 6.71 10.41 -2.28
C LYS A 67 6.23 9.71 -3.54
N ASP A 68 6.21 10.43 -4.64
CA ASP A 68 5.86 9.84 -5.91
C ASP A 68 6.82 8.68 -6.23
N ARG A 69 6.26 7.58 -6.70
CA ARG A 69 7.00 6.38 -7.07
C ARG A 69 7.77 5.73 -5.92
N ARG A 70 7.26 5.86 -4.71
CA ARG A 70 7.86 5.22 -3.56
C ARG A 70 7.17 3.90 -3.25
N MET A 71 7.97 2.88 -2.96
CA MET A 71 7.48 1.57 -2.55
C MET A 71 7.80 1.35 -1.07
N ILE A 72 6.81 0.87 -0.32
CA ILE A 72 6.99 0.47 1.07
C ILE A 72 6.65 -1.01 1.16
N MET A 73 7.56 -1.80 1.72
CA MET A 73 7.37 -3.23 1.91
C MET A 73 7.14 -3.53 3.38
N GLY A 74 6.17 -4.37 3.67
CA GLY A 74 5.88 -4.77 5.04
C GLY A 74 4.41 -5.12 5.20
N ALA A 75 4.13 -6.12 6.03
CA ALA A 75 2.76 -6.57 6.26
C ALA A 75 1.99 -5.55 7.08
N PHE A 76 0.75 -5.29 6.69
CA PHE A 76 -0.13 -4.40 7.43
C PHE A 76 -1.57 -4.91 7.37
N SER A 77 -2.36 -4.57 8.38
CA SER A 77 -3.78 -4.92 8.45
C SER A 77 -4.68 -3.70 8.43
N ARG A 78 -4.12 -2.53 8.64
CA ARG A 78 -4.82 -1.25 8.53
C ARG A 78 -3.80 -0.14 8.35
N ILE A 79 -4.25 0.98 7.84
CA ILE A 79 -3.39 2.14 7.62
C ILE A 79 -4.09 3.40 8.11
N PHE A 80 -3.31 4.40 8.46
CA PHE A 80 -3.80 5.72 8.84
C PHE A 80 -3.14 6.75 7.93
N ILE A 81 -3.94 7.61 7.34
CA ILE A 81 -3.45 8.60 6.37
C ILE A 81 -3.60 10.00 6.93
N THR A 82 -2.52 10.78 6.83
CA THR A 82 -2.48 12.17 7.29
C THR A 82 -1.89 13.04 6.18
N HIS A 83 -2.57 14.13 5.85
CA HIS A 83 -2.04 15.14 4.94
C HIS A 83 -2.77 16.47 5.16
N THR A 84 -2.13 17.54 4.73
CA THR A 84 -2.76 18.86 4.73
C THR A 84 -3.72 19.00 3.56
N ALA A 85 -4.53 20.06 3.57
CA ALA A 85 -5.40 20.37 2.43
C ALA A 85 -4.55 20.90 1.28
N GLN A 86 -4.65 20.26 0.13
CA GLN A 86 -3.86 20.60 -1.05
C GLN A 86 -4.79 20.60 -2.25
N ALA A 87 -5.30 21.78 -2.59
CA ALA A 87 -6.29 21.94 -3.65
C ALA A 87 -5.81 21.38 -4.99
N THR A 88 -6.66 20.63 -5.64
CA THR A 88 -6.43 20.02 -6.96
C THR A 88 -5.31 18.99 -7.02
N LYS A 89 -4.78 18.58 -5.86
CA LYS A 89 -3.72 17.56 -5.81
C LYS A 89 -4.32 16.19 -5.53
N THR A 90 -3.64 15.17 -6.02
CA THR A 90 -4.10 13.78 -5.89
C THR A 90 -2.92 12.86 -5.64
N ALA A 91 -3.23 11.67 -5.16
CA ALA A 91 -2.27 10.59 -5.02
C ALA A 91 -2.97 9.26 -5.29
N LYS A 92 -2.26 8.35 -5.93
CA LYS A 92 -2.75 6.99 -6.14
C LYS A 92 -1.87 6.03 -5.35
N LEU A 93 -2.49 5.24 -4.50
CA LEU A 93 -1.81 4.22 -3.72
C LEU A 93 -2.22 2.85 -4.23
N ILE A 94 -1.22 2.01 -4.48
CA ILE A 94 -1.45 0.64 -4.94
C ILE A 94 -0.99 -0.29 -3.83
N PHE A 95 -1.92 -1.08 -3.30
CA PHE A 95 -1.64 -2.01 -2.22
C PHE A 95 -1.50 -3.41 -2.78
N GLY A 96 -0.32 -4.00 -2.61
CA GLY A 96 -0.11 -5.40 -2.94
C GLY A 96 -0.72 -6.24 -1.84
N LEU A 97 -1.66 -7.11 -2.21
CA LEU A 97 -2.38 -7.92 -1.24
C LEU A 97 -1.68 -9.26 -1.05
N GLU A 98 -1.82 -9.81 0.14
CA GLU A 98 -1.25 -11.09 0.44
C GLU A 98 -2.05 -12.20 -0.20
N ASP A 99 -1.35 -13.15 -0.78
CA ASP A 99 -1.98 -14.32 -1.38
C ASP A 99 -1.53 -15.56 -0.63
N PHE A 100 -2.45 -16.15 0.08
CA PHE A 100 -2.16 -17.28 0.95
C PHE A 100 -2.02 -18.61 0.23
N SER A 101 -2.40 -18.69 -1.01
CA SER A 101 -2.34 -19.93 -1.75
C SER A 101 -0.93 -20.47 -1.90
N VAL A 102 0.06 -19.60 -1.79
CA VAL A 102 1.47 -19.97 -1.95
C VAL A 102 1.95 -20.91 -0.87
N GLU A 103 1.42 -20.73 0.33
CA GLU A 103 1.98 -21.40 1.49
C GLU A 103 1.67 -22.88 1.58
N ASP A 104 0.71 -23.33 0.82
CA ASP A 104 0.27 -24.70 0.86
C ASP A 104 1.04 -25.62 -0.07
N THR A 105 1.96 -25.08 -0.80
CA THR A 105 2.70 -25.85 -1.81
C THR A 105 4.12 -26.17 -1.42
#